data_b14e948910bf0cb22c7819bf5d914707
#
_entry.id   b14e948910bf0cb22c7819bf5d914707
#
_cell.length_a   1.000
_cell.length_b   1.000
_cell.length_c   1.000
_cell.angle_alpha   90.00
_cell.angle_beta   90.00
_cell.angle_gamma   90.00
#
_symmetry.space_group_name_H-M   'P 1'
#
loop_
_entity.id
_entity.type
_entity.pdbx_description
1 polymer ?
#
loop_
_entity_poly.entity_id
_entity_poly.type
_entity_poly.pdbx_seq_one_letter_code
_entity_poly.pdbx_strand_id
1 'polypeptide(L)'
;MSFYTEDISDGYNWRGLERAIARLMEHLGWRDINVIGGAGDKGADVIATRAEGQQIKTWVVQSKAVTGDRYIGPQAINESINALSFYNTNIAAVATNGEFTKTARQRQAQLATNGYTVKLWNGAFIKELIDKMPANHAGLRKLRPYQEDIANKVIRAYDEGNKKAFYIVATGLGK
;
A
#
# COMPACT_ATOMS: atom_id res chain seq x y z
N MET A 1 -17.01 5.93 -2.80
CA MET A 1 -16.59 4.51 -2.96
C MET A 1 -15.35 4.27 -2.11
N SER A 2 -15.34 3.20 -1.32
CA SER A 2 -14.14 2.78 -0.59
C SER A 2 -13.07 2.29 -1.58
N PHE A 3 -11.80 2.60 -1.32
CA PHE A 3 -10.67 2.03 -2.09
C PHE A 3 -10.30 0.61 -1.60
N TYR A 4 -10.97 0.12 -0.56
CA TYR A 4 -10.85 -1.22 -0.01
C TYR A 4 -12.18 -1.94 -0.25
N THR A 5 -12.21 -2.70 -1.33
CA THR A 5 -13.40 -3.40 -1.84
C THR A 5 -13.51 -4.81 -1.27
N GLU A 6 -14.65 -5.47 -1.45
CA GLU A 6 -14.90 -6.80 -0.92
C GLU A 6 -13.92 -7.84 -1.50
N ASP A 7 -13.60 -7.77 -2.78
CA ASP A 7 -12.61 -8.64 -3.43
C ASP A 7 -11.19 -8.50 -2.87
N ILE A 8 -10.84 -7.32 -2.33
CA ILE A 8 -9.58 -7.09 -1.61
C ILE A 8 -9.68 -7.68 -0.19
N SER A 9 -10.78 -7.42 0.53
CA SER A 9 -10.96 -7.94 1.88
C SER A 9 -11.04 -9.46 1.91
N ASP A 10 -11.60 -10.07 0.89
CA ASP A 10 -11.73 -11.53 0.76
C ASP A 10 -10.47 -12.21 0.18
N GLY A 11 -9.48 -11.43 -0.22
CA GLY A 11 -8.17 -11.92 -0.64
C GLY A 11 -8.06 -12.33 -2.11
N TYR A 12 -9.10 -12.16 -2.92
CA TYR A 12 -9.06 -12.49 -4.35
C TYR A 12 -8.23 -11.49 -5.16
N ASN A 13 -8.16 -10.24 -4.71
CA ASN A 13 -7.45 -9.16 -5.40
C ASN A 13 -6.18 -8.76 -4.64
N TRP A 14 -5.12 -9.59 -4.70
CA TRP A 14 -3.87 -9.32 -4.00
C TRP A 14 -3.17 -8.03 -4.46
N ARG A 15 -3.21 -7.72 -5.77
CA ARG A 15 -2.69 -6.44 -6.29
C ARG A 15 -3.52 -5.24 -5.84
N GLY A 16 -4.81 -5.45 -5.64
CA GLY A 16 -5.68 -4.46 -5.01
C GLY A 16 -5.28 -4.18 -3.57
N LEU A 17 -4.91 -5.22 -2.81
CA LEU A 17 -4.43 -5.09 -1.43
C LEU A 17 -3.14 -4.25 -1.37
N GLU A 18 -2.14 -4.52 -2.21
CA GLU A 18 -0.91 -3.72 -2.28
C GLU A 18 -1.20 -2.22 -2.49
N ARG A 19 -2.04 -1.93 -3.49
CA ARG A 19 -2.45 -0.54 -3.79
C ARG A 19 -3.28 0.08 -2.67
N ALA A 20 -4.13 -0.70 -2.01
CA ALA A 20 -4.93 -0.23 -0.88
C ALA A 20 -4.04 0.12 0.30
N ILE A 21 -3.03 -0.71 0.61
CA ILE A 21 -2.04 -0.42 1.65
C ILE A 21 -1.23 0.83 1.34
N ALA A 22 -0.75 0.99 0.10
CA ALA A 22 -0.04 2.20 -0.32
C ALA A 22 -0.91 3.46 -0.14
N ARG A 23 -2.18 3.41 -0.52
CA ARG A 23 -3.14 4.50 -0.31
C ARG A 23 -3.39 4.78 1.17
N LEU A 24 -3.57 3.74 1.97
CA LEU A 24 -3.73 3.87 3.41
C LEU A 24 -2.53 4.57 4.02
N MET A 25 -1.31 4.16 3.66
CA MET A 25 -0.08 4.78 4.14
C MET A 25 -0.01 6.26 3.76
N GLU A 26 -0.34 6.62 2.50
CA GLU A 26 -0.39 8.01 2.07
C GLU A 26 -1.31 8.87 2.94
N HIS A 27 -2.51 8.35 3.23
CA HIS A 27 -3.49 9.03 4.08
C HIS A 27 -3.03 9.15 5.54
N LEU A 28 -2.27 8.19 6.03
CA LEU A 28 -1.71 8.19 7.38
C LEU A 28 -0.39 8.99 7.50
N GLY A 29 0.01 9.67 6.44
CA GLY A 29 1.12 10.63 6.45
C GLY A 29 2.48 10.09 6.03
N TRP A 30 2.56 8.85 5.50
CA TRP A 30 3.76 8.42 4.80
C TRP A 30 3.95 9.19 3.49
N ARG A 31 5.20 9.29 3.04
CA ARG A 31 5.62 10.00 1.82
C ARG A 31 6.45 9.08 0.93
N ASP A 32 6.76 9.53 -0.27
CA ASP A 32 7.61 8.83 -1.24
C ASP A 32 7.20 7.38 -1.46
N ILE A 33 5.89 7.16 -1.56
CA ILE A 33 5.31 5.83 -1.60
C ILE A 33 5.50 5.24 -2.99
N ASN A 34 6.18 4.09 -3.05
CA ASN A 34 6.43 3.33 -4.26
C ASN A 34 5.85 1.91 -4.11
N VAL A 35 4.91 1.55 -4.98
CA VAL A 35 4.43 0.17 -5.13
C VAL A 35 5.35 -0.51 -6.13
N ILE A 36 6.11 -1.50 -5.67
CA ILE A 36 7.17 -2.16 -6.45
C ILE A 36 6.86 -3.63 -6.76
N GLY A 37 5.78 -4.17 -6.22
CA GLY A 37 5.43 -5.60 -6.33
C GLY A 37 5.65 -6.20 -7.72
N GLY A 38 6.30 -7.35 -7.75
CA GLY A 38 6.63 -8.08 -8.98
C GLY A 38 7.90 -8.93 -8.86
N ALA A 39 8.31 -9.52 -9.96
CA ALA A 39 9.53 -10.33 -10.00
C ALA A 39 10.76 -9.44 -9.70
N GLY A 40 11.40 -9.66 -8.56
CA GLY A 40 12.60 -8.91 -8.14
C GLY A 40 12.38 -7.90 -7.00
N ASP A 41 11.20 -7.85 -6.39
CA ASP A 41 10.83 -6.97 -5.27
C ASP A 41 11.60 -7.24 -3.96
N LYS A 42 12.44 -8.27 -3.92
CA LYS A 42 13.25 -8.68 -2.75
C LYS A 42 12.44 -8.89 -1.47
N GLY A 43 11.12 -9.12 -1.58
CA GLY A 43 10.21 -9.29 -0.44
C GLY A 43 9.65 -7.97 0.08
N ALA A 44 9.55 -6.95 -0.78
CA ALA A 44 8.89 -5.69 -0.49
C ALA A 44 7.88 -5.36 -1.60
N ASP A 45 6.63 -5.14 -1.24
CA ASP A 45 5.59 -4.72 -2.20
C ASP A 45 5.42 -3.20 -2.22
N VAL A 46 5.64 -2.56 -1.07
CA VAL A 46 5.57 -1.10 -0.93
C VAL A 46 6.76 -0.60 -0.14
N ILE A 47 7.35 0.49 -0.61
CA ILE A 47 8.35 1.27 0.12
C ILE A 47 7.79 2.66 0.33
N ALA A 48 7.99 3.20 1.52
CA ALA A 48 7.56 4.54 1.85
C ALA A 48 8.46 5.17 2.91
N THR A 49 8.43 6.48 3.01
CA THR A 49 9.13 7.23 4.05
C THR A 49 8.16 7.82 5.06
N ARG A 50 8.61 7.98 6.29
CA ARG A 50 7.85 8.66 7.35
C ARG A 50 8.78 9.47 8.23
N ALA A 51 8.35 10.68 8.57
CA ALA A 51 9.03 11.48 9.59
C ALA A 51 8.71 10.89 10.99
N GLU A 52 9.74 10.54 11.72
CA GLU A 52 9.69 10.11 13.12
C GLU A 52 10.60 11.03 13.94
N GLY A 53 10.01 12.02 14.61
CA GLY A 53 10.75 13.11 15.22
C GLY A 53 11.46 13.96 14.14
N GLN A 54 12.79 14.12 14.28
CA GLN A 54 13.62 14.85 13.32
C GLN A 54 14.21 13.97 12.21
N GLN A 55 13.91 12.67 12.18
CA GLN A 55 14.46 11.73 11.22
C GLN A 55 13.40 11.28 10.23
N ILE A 56 13.81 11.12 8.98
CA ILE A 56 13.00 10.44 7.96
C ILE A 56 13.44 8.98 7.94
N LYS A 57 12.50 8.07 8.18
CA LYS A 57 12.73 6.63 8.18
C LYS A 57 12.06 5.98 6.99
N THR A 58 12.78 5.06 6.36
CA THR A 58 12.26 4.21 5.29
C THR A 58 11.57 2.99 5.89
N TRP A 59 10.40 2.67 5.35
CA TRP A 59 9.60 1.50 5.70
C TRP A 59 9.51 0.56 4.51
N VAL A 60 9.69 -0.70 4.76
CA VAL A 60 9.40 -1.80 3.82
C VAL A 60 8.09 -2.43 4.22
N VAL A 61 7.18 -2.59 3.29
CA VAL A 61 5.90 -3.27 3.53
C VAL A 61 5.77 -4.45 2.59
N GLN A 62 5.52 -5.62 3.17
CA GLN A 62 5.15 -6.84 2.47
C GLN A 62 3.65 -7.06 2.63
N SER A 63 2.94 -7.29 1.54
CA SER A 63 1.51 -7.59 1.53
C SER A 63 1.26 -9.07 1.30
N LYS A 64 0.35 -9.66 2.02
CA LYS A 64 -0.05 -11.07 1.85
C LYS A 64 -1.56 -11.18 1.87
N ALA A 65 -2.16 -11.38 0.70
CA ALA A 65 -3.58 -11.68 0.58
C ALA A 65 -3.85 -13.15 0.90
N VAL A 66 -4.91 -13.40 1.64
CA VAL A 66 -5.40 -14.75 1.96
C VAL A 66 -6.89 -14.85 1.68
N THR A 67 -7.34 -16.01 1.22
CA THR A 67 -8.76 -16.32 1.01
C THR A 67 -9.26 -17.25 2.12
N GLY A 68 -10.49 -17.03 2.58
CA GLY A 68 -11.09 -17.79 3.68
C GLY A 68 -10.35 -17.60 5.02
N ASP A 69 -10.48 -18.55 5.92
CA ASP A 69 -9.91 -18.50 7.28
C ASP A 69 -8.42 -18.87 7.35
N ARG A 70 -7.64 -18.42 6.39
CA ARG A 70 -6.20 -18.68 6.37
C ARG A 70 -5.43 -17.64 7.19
N TYR A 71 -4.34 -18.11 7.79
CA TYR A 71 -3.47 -17.30 8.63
C TYR A 71 -2.10 -17.12 8.01
N ILE A 72 -1.49 -15.97 8.24
CA ILE A 72 -0.14 -15.66 7.82
C ILE A 72 0.87 -16.17 8.87
N GLY A 73 1.78 -17.03 8.42
CA GLY A 73 2.86 -17.59 9.24
C GLY A 73 4.11 -16.70 9.27
N PRO A 74 5.18 -17.16 9.96
CA PRO A 74 6.44 -16.43 10.12
C PRO A 74 7.22 -16.24 8.81
N GLN A 75 6.89 -16.99 7.76
CA GLN A 75 7.57 -16.87 6.46
C GLN A 75 7.45 -15.48 5.87
N ALA A 76 6.25 -14.87 5.90
CA ALA A 76 6.04 -13.51 5.39
C ALA A 76 6.90 -12.46 6.12
N ILE A 77 7.13 -12.67 7.44
CA ILE A 77 8.02 -11.83 8.23
C ILE A 77 9.46 -12.00 7.79
N ASN A 78 9.92 -13.23 7.56
CA ASN A 78 11.27 -13.48 7.10
C ASN A 78 11.51 -12.90 5.70
N GLU A 79 10.52 -12.96 4.80
CA GLU A 79 10.59 -12.31 3.48
C GLU A 79 10.77 -10.80 3.62
N SER A 80 9.99 -10.14 4.49
CA SER A 80 10.13 -8.70 4.72
C SER A 80 11.49 -8.32 5.32
N ILE A 81 12.07 -9.15 6.18
CA ILE A 81 13.42 -8.95 6.75
C ILE A 81 14.50 -9.03 5.67
N ASN A 82 14.38 -9.94 4.70
CA ASN A 82 15.34 -10.02 3.59
C ASN A 82 15.39 -8.74 2.76
N ALA A 83 14.28 -8.01 2.67
CA ALA A 83 14.22 -6.73 1.97
C ALA A 83 14.93 -5.59 2.73
N LEU A 84 15.03 -5.65 4.05
CA LEU A 84 15.55 -4.55 4.86
C LEU A 84 16.98 -4.16 4.51
N SER A 85 17.86 -5.13 4.32
CA SER A 85 19.26 -4.89 3.94
C SER A 85 19.39 -4.26 2.56
N PHE A 86 18.52 -4.67 1.62
CA PHE A 86 18.52 -4.10 0.27
C PHE A 86 18.08 -2.62 0.28
N TYR A 87 17.11 -2.27 1.11
CA TYR A 87 16.59 -0.90 1.22
C TYR A 87 17.23 -0.07 2.34
N ASN A 88 18.30 -0.59 2.96
CA ASN A 88 19.07 0.09 4.01
C ASN A 88 18.18 0.64 5.14
N THR A 89 17.31 -0.21 5.67
CA THR A 89 16.40 0.12 6.79
C THR A 89 16.31 -1.04 7.76
N ASN A 90 15.80 -0.78 8.96
CA ASN A 90 15.49 -1.80 9.97
C ASN A 90 13.99 -1.85 10.32
N ILE A 91 13.14 -1.23 9.50
CA ILE A 91 11.71 -1.11 9.75
C ILE A 91 10.93 -1.82 8.65
N ALA A 92 10.15 -2.84 9.04
CA ALA A 92 9.23 -3.55 8.16
C ALA A 92 7.80 -3.53 8.68
N ALA A 93 6.85 -3.67 7.78
CA ALA A 93 5.49 -4.05 8.10
C ALA A 93 5.07 -5.24 7.22
N VAL A 94 4.31 -6.17 7.79
CA VAL A 94 3.61 -7.20 7.04
C VAL A 94 2.12 -6.91 7.14
N ALA A 95 1.48 -6.71 6.00
CA ALA A 95 0.07 -6.35 5.89
C ALA A 95 -0.72 -7.51 5.28
N THR A 96 -1.89 -7.82 5.82
CA THR A 96 -2.76 -8.87 5.30
C THR A 96 -4.23 -8.52 5.51
N ASN A 97 -5.10 -9.00 4.63
CA ASN A 97 -6.55 -8.99 4.85
C ASN A 97 -7.00 -10.03 5.89
N GLY A 98 -6.15 -11.00 6.24
CA GLY A 98 -6.40 -12.05 7.22
C GLY A 98 -5.79 -11.78 8.59
N GLU A 99 -5.40 -12.86 9.28
CA GLU A 99 -4.85 -12.83 10.63
C GLU A 99 -3.46 -13.50 10.68
N PHE A 100 -2.68 -13.23 11.73
CA PHE A 100 -1.36 -13.80 11.94
C PHE A 100 -1.41 -14.97 12.93
N THR A 101 -0.62 -16.01 12.63
CA THR A 101 -0.43 -17.14 13.56
C THR A 101 0.30 -16.70 14.84
N LYS A 102 0.17 -17.51 15.90
CA LYS A 102 0.94 -17.34 17.15
C LYS A 102 2.46 -17.34 16.86
N THR A 103 2.91 -18.24 15.98
CA THR A 103 4.32 -18.34 15.59
C THR A 103 4.83 -17.12 14.84
N ALA A 104 3.98 -16.47 14.03
CA ALA A 104 4.33 -15.20 13.40
C ALA A 104 4.55 -14.09 14.45
N ARG A 105 3.66 -13.99 15.44
CA ARG A 105 3.79 -13.01 16.53
C ARG A 105 5.03 -13.28 17.40
N GLN A 106 5.36 -14.54 17.66
CA GLN A 106 6.60 -14.93 18.34
C GLN A 106 7.84 -14.54 17.53
N ARG A 107 7.80 -14.74 16.22
CA ARG A 107 8.89 -14.31 15.32
C ARG A 107 9.09 -12.81 15.33
N GLN A 108 8.00 -12.04 15.31
CA GLN A 108 8.05 -10.57 15.47
C GLN A 108 8.76 -10.17 16.77
N ALA A 109 8.40 -10.80 17.89
CA ALA A 109 9.01 -10.50 19.19
C ALA A 109 10.52 -10.83 19.23
N GLN A 110 10.93 -11.95 18.65
CA GLN A 110 12.36 -12.31 18.51
C GLN A 110 13.14 -11.28 17.69
N LEU A 111 12.56 -10.77 16.62
CA LEU A 111 13.22 -9.77 15.77
C LEU A 111 13.39 -8.44 16.49
N ALA A 112 12.45 -8.07 17.36
CA ALA A 112 12.56 -6.86 18.16
C ALA A 112 13.78 -6.89 19.08
N THR A 113 14.15 -8.05 19.64
CA THR A 113 15.37 -8.18 20.47
C THR A 113 16.66 -8.04 19.66
N ASN A 114 16.59 -8.23 18.33
CA ASN A 114 17.71 -8.08 17.41
C ASN A 114 17.77 -6.68 16.75
N GLY A 115 17.00 -5.72 17.24
CA GLY A 115 17.02 -4.34 16.76
C GLY A 115 16.14 -4.06 15.52
N TYR A 116 15.35 -5.03 15.06
CA TYR A 116 14.41 -4.83 13.96
C TYR A 116 13.06 -4.35 14.48
N THR A 117 12.46 -3.41 13.79
CA THR A 117 11.08 -2.99 14.03
C THR A 117 10.17 -3.67 13.01
N VAL A 118 9.37 -4.63 13.43
CA VAL A 118 8.38 -5.29 12.56
C VAL A 118 6.97 -4.97 13.06
N LYS A 119 6.12 -4.48 12.18
CA LYS A 119 4.69 -4.22 12.46
C LYS A 119 3.85 -5.27 11.74
N LEU A 120 2.83 -5.77 12.41
CA LEU A 120 1.87 -6.73 11.84
C LEU A 120 0.51 -6.02 11.69
N TRP A 121 0.08 -5.82 10.45
CA TRP A 121 -1.19 -5.18 10.09
C TRP A 121 -2.16 -6.26 9.59
N ASN A 122 -2.99 -6.77 10.48
CA ASN A 122 -4.04 -7.74 10.13
C ASN A 122 -5.26 -7.04 9.50
N GLY A 123 -6.17 -7.83 8.95
CA GLY A 123 -7.36 -7.31 8.26
C GLY A 123 -8.24 -6.44 9.16
N ALA A 124 -8.41 -6.80 10.42
CA ALA A 124 -9.17 -6.00 11.38
C ALA A 124 -8.53 -4.63 11.62
N PHE A 125 -7.22 -4.59 11.81
CA PHE A 125 -6.47 -3.33 11.99
C PHE A 125 -6.53 -2.44 10.74
N ILE A 126 -6.34 -3.02 9.54
CA ILE A 126 -6.44 -2.29 8.27
C ILE A 126 -7.84 -1.70 8.11
N LYS A 127 -8.88 -2.50 8.37
CA LYS A 127 -10.26 -2.05 8.29
C LYS A 127 -10.54 -0.92 9.27
N GLU A 128 -10.11 -1.05 10.52
CA GLU A 128 -10.25 0.00 11.54
C GLU A 128 -9.61 1.33 11.08
N LEU A 129 -8.42 1.28 10.50
CA LEU A 129 -7.74 2.48 9.99
C LEU A 129 -8.50 3.12 8.83
N ILE A 130 -9.05 2.29 7.92
CA ILE A 130 -9.83 2.78 6.77
C ILE A 130 -11.14 3.41 7.26
N ASP A 131 -11.83 2.77 8.18
CA ASP A 131 -13.11 3.25 8.72
C ASP A 131 -12.95 4.58 9.51
N LYS A 132 -11.79 4.81 10.11
CA LYS A 132 -11.45 6.07 10.81
C LYS A 132 -11.06 7.21 9.86
N MET A 133 -10.85 6.93 8.59
CA MET A 133 -10.52 7.99 7.63
C MET A 133 -11.71 8.93 7.46
N PRO A 134 -11.49 10.25 7.49
CA PRO A 134 -12.54 11.20 7.17
C PRO A 134 -13.10 10.90 5.77
N ALA A 135 -14.42 10.85 5.64
CA ALA A 135 -15.11 10.58 4.37
C ALA A 135 -14.64 11.50 3.22
N ASN A 136 -14.18 12.70 3.55
CA ASN A 136 -13.64 13.68 2.62
C ASN A 136 -12.27 13.31 2.02
N HIS A 137 -11.53 12.38 2.64
CA HIS A 137 -10.27 11.90 2.06
C HIS A 137 -10.48 10.79 1.02
N ALA A 138 -11.62 10.10 1.08
CA ALA A 138 -11.95 9.05 0.11
C ALA A 138 -12.41 9.58 -1.26
N GLY A 139 -12.63 10.91 -1.40
CA GLY A 139 -13.42 11.35 -2.52
C GLY A 139 -12.92 12.52 -3.36
N LEU A 140 -12.16 13.43 -2.85
CA LEU A 140 -11.95 14.66 -3.58
C LEU A 140 -10.48 15.11 -3.59
N ARG A 141 -9.61 14.33 -4.22
CA ARG A 141 -8.47 14.97 -4.86
C ARG A 141 -9.06 15.87 -5.95
N LYS A 142 -9.08 17.17 -5.71
CA LYS A 142 -9.35 18.12 -6.79
C LYS A 142 -8.33 17.86 -7.88
N LEU A 143 -8.81 17.61 -9.07
CA LEU A 143 -7.93 17.52 -10.23
C LEU A 143 -7.09 18.81 -10.29
N ARG A 144 -5.82 18.68 -10.59
CA ARG A 144 -5.00 19.84 -10.90
C ARG A 144 -5.55 20.46 -12.19
N PRO A 145 -5.42 21.79 -12.42
CA PRO A 145 -6.02 22.45 -13.56
C PRO A 145 -5.75 21.75 -14.91
N TYR A 146 -4.54 21.26 -15.13
CA TYR A 146 -4.21 20.53 -16.35
C TYR A 146 -4.88 19.16 -16.43
N GLN A 147 -5.12 18.47 -15.31
CA GLN A 147 -5.84 17.18 -15.27
C GLN A 147 -7.32 17.39 -15.60
N GLU A 148 -7.90 18.50 -15.10
CA GLU A 148 -9.25 18.89 -15.40
C GLU A 148 -9.42 19.27 -16.88
N ASP A 149 -8.46 20.01 -17.45
CA ASP A 149 -8.43 20.33 -18.89
C ASP A 149 -8.34 19.06 -19.75
N ILE A 150 -7.48 18.12 -19.40
CA ILE A 150 -7.37 16.82 -20.09
C ILE A 150 -8.69 16.05 -19.99
N ALA A 151 -9.28 15.94 -18.80
CA ALA A 151 -10.54 15.24 -18.60
C ALA A 151 -11.65 15.83 -19.45
N ASN A 152 -11.77 17.15 -19.47
CA ASN A 152 -12.77 17.87 -20.28
C ASN A 152 -12.56 17.67 -21.78
N LYS A 153 -11.31 17.66 -22.26
CA LYS A 153 -10.99 17.38 -23.67
C LYS A 153 -11.33 15.95 -24.06
N VAL A 154 -11.09 14.97 -23.18
CA VAL A 154 -11.45 13.56 -23.42
C VAL A 154 -12.97 13.39 -23.48
N ILE A 155 -13.71 14.01 -22.55
CA ILE A 155 -15.18 13.97 -22.54
C ILE A 155 -15.71 14.59 -23.82
N ARG A 156 -15.25 15.79 -24.21
CA ARG A 156 -15.67 16.45 -25.46
C ARG A 156 -15.39 15.57 -26.69
N ALA A 157 -14.19 14.98 -26.78
CA ALA A 157 -13.86 14.10 -27.89
C ALA A 157 -14.80 12.87 -27.96
N TYR A 158 -15.19 12.33 -26.80
CA TYR A 158 -16.17 11.24 -26.73
C TYR A 158 -17.55 11.67 -27.21
N ASP A 159 -18.02 12.83 -26.78
CA ASP A 159 -19.31 13.40 -27.19
C ASP A 159 -19.35 13.70 -28.71
N GLU A 160 -18.21 14.01 -29.30
CA GLU A 160 -18.02 14.19 -30.77
C GLU A 160 -17.92 12.86 -31.53
N GLY A 161 -18.06 11.73 -30.83
CA GLY A 161 -18.07 10.38 -31.43
C GLY A 161 -16.70 9.72 -31.58
N ASN A 162 -15.66 10.28 -31.02
CA ASN A 162 -14.32 9.67 -31.01
C ASN A 162 -14.28 8.51 -30.02
N LYS A 163 -13.85 7.32 -30.48
CA LYS A 163 -13.74 6.11 -29.64
C LYS A 163 -12.38 5.96 -28.98
N LYS A 164 -11.41 6.80 -29.30
CA LYS A 164 -10.04 6.77 -28.76
C LYS A 164 -9.51 8.17 -28.61
N ALA A 165 -8.84 8.44 -27.50
CA ALA A 165 -8.12 9.67 -27.24
C ALA A 165 -6.69 9.36 -26.76
N PHE A 166 -5.72 10.13 -27.22
CA PHE A 166 -4.34 10.06 -26.75
C PHE A 166 -3.93 11.40 -26.16
N TYR A 167 -3.27 11.36 -25.00
CA TYR A 167 -2.65 12.56 -24.43
C TYR A 167 -1.29 12.20 -23.85
N ILE A 168 -0.36 13.14 -23.91
CA ILE A 168 1.00 13.01 -23.39
C ILE A 168 1.12 13.92 -22.18
N VAL A 169 1.50 13.34 -21.05
CA VAL A 169 1.72 14.06 -19.80
C VAL A 169 3.18 13.85 -19.39
N ALA A 170 3.86 14.94 -19.06
CA ALA A 170 5.24 14.88 -18.59
C ALA A 170 5.36 14.01 -17.33
N THR A 171 6.49 13.34 -17.16
CA THR A 171 6.78 12.51 -16.00
C THR A 171 6.76 13.35 -14.72
N GLY A 172 6.13 12.84 -13.67
CA GLY A 172 6.04 13.56 -12.37
C GLY A 172 4.81 14.43 -12.19
N LEU A 173 3.96 14.60 -13.21
CA LEU A 173 2.73 15.42 -13.10
C LEU A 173 1.54 14.67 -12.49
N GLY A 174 1.68 13.39 -12.16
CA GLY A 174 0.59 12.55 -11.65
C GLY A 174 -0.32 12.08 -12.81
N LYS A 175 -0.33 10.79 -13.03
CA LYS A 175 -1.14 10.13 -14.06
C LYS A 175 -2.42 9.58 -13.47
#